data_d6199fba15785312483ff4f95c2b3f8e
#
_entry.id   d6199fba15785312483ff4f95c2b3f8e
#
_cell.length_a   1.000
_cell.length_b   1.000
_cell.length_c   1.000
_cell.angle_alpha   90.00
_cell.angle_beta   90.00
_cell.angle_gamma   90.00
#
_symmetry.space_group_name_H-M   'P 1'
#
loop_
_entity.id
_entity.type
_entity.pdbx_description
1 polymer ?
#
loop_
_entity_poly.entity_id
_entity_poly.type
_entity_poly.pdbx_seq_one_letter_code
_entity_poly.pdbx_strand_id
1 'polypeptide(L)'
;MLKIYKSLDSGPLQELTLKTLESGAWINIVDPTPYELKVVGNLTEVEPDFLRSALDDEERSHIDIEDDNVMILTNVPVVRDTGSYDTLPLAIIVTEEY
;
A
#
# COMPACT_ATOMS: atom_id res chain seq x y z
N MET A 1 -0.51 -9.89 -4.08
CA MET A 1 -0.97 -9.30 -5.36
C MET A 1 -0.53 -7.84 -5.43
N LEU A 2 0.13 -7.49 -6.50
CA LEU A 2 0.65 -6.16 -6.75
C LEU A 2 0.05 -5.62 -8.03
N LYS A 3 -0.63 -4.47 -7.95
CA LYS A 3 -1.19 -3.78 -9.11
C LYS A 3 -0.85 -2.30 -9.02
N ILE A 4 -0.63 -1.68 -10.16
CA ILE A 4 -0.23 -0.28 -10.24
C ILE A 4 -1.23 0.47 -11.10
N TYR A 5 -1.70 1.60 -10.60
CA TYR A 5 -2.68 2.44 -11.27
C TYR A 5 -2.23 3.89 -11.33
N LYS A 6 -2.70 4.61 -12.30
CA LYS A 6 -2.53 6.06 -12.38
C LYS A 6 -3.82 6.71 -12.85
N SER A 7 -4.19 7.81 -12.18
CA SER A 7 -5.32 8.62 -12.60
C SER A 7 -4.93 9.47 -13.80
N LEU A 8 -5.79 9.47 -14.81
CA LEU A 8 -5.66 10.38 -15.96
C LEU A 8 -6.51 11.63 -15.68
N ASP A 9 -6.08 12.77 -16.23
CA ASP A 9 -6.75 14.06 -15.98
C ASP A 9 -8.21 14.09 -16.45
N SER A 10 -8.57 13.24 -17.37
CA SER A 10 -9.90 13.27 -17.99
C SER A 10 -10.53 11.89 -18.16
N GLY A 11 -10.13 10.91 -17.38
CA GLY A 11 -10.62 9.56 -17.62
C GLY A 11 -10.47 8.59 -16.46
N PRO A 12 -10.73 7.32 -16.72
CA PRO A 12 -10.63 6.27 -15.71
C PRO A 12 -9.18 6.01 -15.32
N LEU A 13 -9.01 5.22 -14.25
CA LEU A 13 -7.68 4.76 -13.83
C LEU A 13 -7.04 3.92 -14.95
N GLN A 14 -5.78 4.20 -15.22
CA GLN A 14 -4.97 3.40 -16.12
C GLN A 14 -4.13 2.42 -15.30
N GLU A 15 -4.14 1.16 -15.69
CA GLU A 15 -3.26 0.17 -15.06
C GLU A 15 -1.88 0.23 -15.70
N LEU A 16 -0.85 0.33 -14.87
CA LEU A 16 0.55 0.36 -15.30
C LEU A 16 1.24 -0.96 -14.93
N THR A 17 2.40 -1.18 -15.53
CA THR A 17 3.29 -2.28 -15.16
C THR A 17 4.53 -1.72 -14.47
N LEU A 18 5.37 -2.60 -13.92
CA LEU A 18 6.64 -2.18 -13.34
C LEU A 18 7.54 -1.46 -14.36
N LYS A 19 7.40 -1.81 -15.64
CA LYS A 19 8.18 -1.18 -16.73
C LYS A 19 7.65 0.18 -17.11
N THR A 20 6.35 0.45 -16.87
CA THR A 20 5.71 1.70 -17.26
C THR A 20 5.37 2.57 -16.03
N LEU A 21 5.90 2.22 -14.85
CA LEU A 21 5.67 2.96 -13.63
C LEU A 21 6.09 4.43 -13.77
N GLU A 22 5.20 5.30 -13.34
CA GLU A 22 5.41 6.75 -13.38
C GLU A 22 5.22 7.36 -12.00
N SER A 23 5.81 8.53 -11.79
CA SER A 23 5.58 9.34 -10.61
C SER A 23 4.08 9.69 -10.51
N GLY A 24 3.56 9.70 -9.28
CA GLY A 24 2.14 9.93 -9.03
C GLY A 24 1.28 8.67 -9.17
N ALA A 25 1.88 7.52 -9.38
CA ALA A 25 1.14 6.26 -9.46
C ALA A 25 0.70 5.77 -8.08
N TRP A 26 -0.36 4.99 -8.07
CA TRP A 26 -0.84 4.29 -6.88
C TRP A 26 -0.43 2.82 -6.99
N ILE A 27 0.37 2.37 -6.03
CA ILE A 27 0.82 0.98 -5.95
C ILE A 27 -0.09 0.26 -4.94
N ASN A 28 -0.93 -0.63 -5.43
CA ASN A 28 -1.88 -1.37 -4.61
C ASN A 28 -1.34 -2.76 -4.32
N ILE A 29 -1.17 -3.08 -3.03
CA ILE A 29 -0.60 -4.34 -2.58
C ILE A 29 -1.61 -5.02 -1.65
N VAL A 30 -1.97 -6.24 -1.99
CA VAL A 30 -2.87 -7.06 -1.17
C VAL A 30 -2.23 -8.40 -0.95
N ASP A 31 -2.09 -8.79 0.32
CA ASP A 31 -1.50 -10.07 0.74
C ASP A 31 -0.18 -10.36 -0.01
N PRO A 32 0.81 -9.49 0.15
CA PRO A 32 2.02 -9.55 -0.67
C PRO A 32 2.91 -10.73 -0.31
N THR A 33 3.61 -11.25 -1.33
CA THR A 33 4.70 -12.19 -1.14
C THR A 33 5.95 -11.43 -0.66
N PRO A 34 6.93 -12.13 -0.04
CA PRO A 34 8.21 -11.48 0.32
C PRO A 34 8.91 -10.84 -0.89
N TYR A 35 8.78 -11.44 -2.05
CA TYR A 35 9.35 -10.89 -3.28
C TYR A 35 8.67 -9.57 -3.67
N GLU A 36 7.35 -9.51 -3.59
CA GLU A 36 6.60 -8.30 -3.89
C GLU A 36 6.96 -7.16 -2.95
N LEU A 37 7.11 -7.45 -1.65
CA LEU A 37 7.55 -6.46 -0.67
C LEU A 37 8.95 -5.93 -0.98
N LYS A 38 9.86 -6.80 -1.39
CA LYS A 38 11.21 -6.40 -1.76
C LYS A 38 11.20 -5.49 -2.98
N VAL A 39 10.41 -5.82 -3.98
CA VAL A 39 10.27 -5.01 -5.19
C VAL A 39 9.73 -3.62 -4.85
N VAL A 40 8.67 -3.56 -4.06
CA VAL A 40 8.07 -2.27 -3.64
C VAL A 40 9.04 -1.46 -2.80
N GLY A 41 9.73 -2.08 -1.86
CA GLY A 41 10.72 -1.41 -1.03
C GLY A 41 11.85 -0.79 -1.86
N ASN A 42 12.32 -1.50 -2.88
CA ASN A 42 13.37 -0.99 -3.77
C ASN A 42 12.87 0.16 -4.65
N LEU A 43 11.63 0.07 -5.14
CA LEU A 43 11.04 1.10 -6.00
C LEU A 43 10.74 2.39 -5.25
N THR A 44 10.22 2.27 -4.04
CA THR A 44 9.73 3.41 -3.26
C THR A 44 10.74 3.95 -2.27
N GLU A 45 11.81 3.21 -2.03
CA GLU A 45 12.83 3.51 -0.99
C GLU A 45 12.24 3.57 0.42
N VAL A 46 11.08 2.96 0.62
CA VAL A 46 10.45 2.84 1.93
C VAL A 46 11.18 1.79 2.75
N GLU A 47 11.48 2.10 4.00
CA GLU A 47 12.18 1.19 4.91
C GLU A 47 11.41 -0.12 5.10
N PRO A 48 12.10 -1.28 5.12
CA PRO A 48 11.42 -2.56 5.30
C PRO A 48 10.59 -2.67 6.56
N ASP A 49 11.03 -2.08 7.66
CA ASP A 49 10.27 -2.10 8.92
C ASP A 49 8.97 -1.31 8.80
N PHE A 50 8.98 -0.23 8.02
CA PHE A 50 7.81 0.57 7.75
C PHE A 50 6.76 -0.24 6.99
N LEU A 51 7.19 -1.00 5.98
CA LEU A 51 6.30 -1.89 5.23
C LEU A 51 5.79 -3.04 6.09
N ARG A 52 6.61 -3.59 6.97
CA ARG A 52 6.19 -4.66 7.88
C ARG A 52 5.15 -4.20 8.88
N SER A 53 5.27 -2.99 9.40
CA SER A 53 4.25 -2.41 10.28
C SER A 53 2.90 -2.32 9.59
N ALA A 54 2.90 -2.03 8.30
CA ALA A 54 1.68 -1.95 7.50
C ALA A 54 0.94 -3.28 7.39
N LEU A 55 1.64 -4.39 7.60
CA LEU A 55 1.08 -5.74 7.49
C LEU A 55 0.76 -6.38 8.85
N ASP A 56 1.10 -5.70 9.93
CA ASP A 56 0.90 -6.23 11.28
C ASP A 56 -0.55 -5.95 11.73
N ASP A 57 -1.34 -6.99 11.87
CA ASP A 57 -2.74 -6.91 12.26
C ASP A 57 -2.95 -6.54 13.73
N GLU A 58 -1.88 -6.58 14.53
CA GLU A 58 -1.89 -6.14 15.92
C GLU A 58 -1.50 -4.68 16.09
N GLU A 59 -1.05 -4.05 15.02
CA GLU A 59 -0.66 -2.64 15.04
C GLU A 59 -1.88 -1.76 15.28
N ARG A 60 -1.72 -0.74 16.10
CA ARG A 60 -2.80 0.23 16.38
C ARG A 60 -2.90 1.26 15.27
N SER A 61 -4.10 1.75 15.04
CA SER A 61 -4.31 2.86 14.10
C SER A 61 -3.49 4.07 14.54
N HIS A 62 -2.65 4.58 13.64
CA HIS A 62 -1.79 5.72 13.92
C HIS A 62 -1.24 6.31 12.63
N ILE A 63 -0.59 7.46 12.76
CA ILE A 63 0.14 8.10 11.68
C ILE A 63 1.61 8.08 12.06
N ASP A 64 2.45 7.63 11.14
CA ASP A 64 3.90 7.59 11.33
C ASP A 64 4.58 8.35 10.21
N ILE A 65 5.60 9.11 10.56
CA ILE A 65 6.37 9.91 9.60
C ILE A 65 7.83 9.50 9.76
N GLU A 66 8.41 9.02 8.67
CA GLU A 66 9.81 8.62 8.65
C GLU A 66 10.46 9.11 7.37
N ASP A 67 11.55 9.87 7.49
CA ASP A 67 12.15 10.60 6.39
C ASP A 67 11.09 11.48 5.72
N ASP A 68 10.87 11.37 4.42
CA ASP A 68 9.84 12.12 3.71
C ASP A 68 8.59 11.28 3.43
N ASN A 69 8.46 10.15 4.10
CA ASN A 69 7.34 9.23 3.93
C ASN A 69 6.34 9.35 5.07
N VAL A 70 5.07 9.27 4.74
CA VAL A 70 3.98 9.29 5.71
C VAL A 70 3.20 7.99 5.58
N MET A 71 3.00 7.30 6.70
CA MET A 71 2.16 6.12 6.76
C MET A 71 0.94 6.41 7.63
N ILE A 72 -0.23 6.17 7.07
CA ILE A 72 -1.49 6.21 7.80
C ILE A 72 -1.96 4.78 7.93
N LEU A 73 -1.97 4.28 9.15
CA LEU A 73 -2.43 2.93 9.43
C LEU A 73 -3.80 2.97 10.10
N THR A 74 -4.74 2.27 9.54
CA THR A 74 -6.09 2.16 10.08
C THR A 74 -6.59 0.73 9.94
N ASN A 75 -7.73 0.43 10.55
CA ASN A 75 -8.36 -0.86 10.41
C ASN A 75 -9.67 -0.70 9.68
N VAL A 76 -9.91 -1.59 8.72
CA VAL A 76 -11.14 -1.56 7.93
C VAL A 76 -11.95 -2.83 8.18
N PRO A 77 -13.28 -2.73 8.26
CA PRO A 77 -14.10 -3.92 8.41
C PRO A 77 -14.19 -4.67 7.09
N VAL A 78 -14.15 -5.98 7.17
CA VAL A 78 -14.39 -6.87 6.02
C VAL A 78 -15.47 -7.85 6.39
N VAL A 79 -16.30 -8.19 5.40
CA VAL A 79 -17.36 -9.19 5.59
C VAL A 79 -16.82 -10.54 5.14
N ARG A 80 -16.89 -11.52 6.02
CA ARG A 80 -16.51 -12.88 5.71
C ARG A 80 -17.68 -13.63 5.05
N ASP A 81 -17.37 -14.73 4.37
CA ASP A 81 -18.36 -15.58 3.69
C ASP A 81 -19.43 -16.10 4.65
N THR A 82 -19.11 -16.19 5.93
CA THR A 82 -20.06 -16.61 6.97
C THR A 82 -21.02 -15.51 7.41
N GLY A 83 -20.92 -14.30 6.85
CA GLY A 83 -21.70 -13.15 7.26
C GLY A 83 -21.16 -12.42 8.49
N SER A 84 -20.09 -12.90 9.09
CA SER A 84 -19.43 -12.22 10.20
C SER A 84 -18.49 -11.11 9.71
N TYR A 85 -18.20 -10.15 10.59
CA TYR A 85 -17.27 -9.08 10.30
C TYR A 85 -15.91 -9.37 10.94
N ASP A 86 -14.87 -8.95 10.28
CA ASP A 86 -13.51 -8.97 10.78
C ASP A 86 -12.88 -7.63 10.46
N THR A 87 -11.75 -7.30 11.07
CA THR A 87 -11.00 -6.09 10.74
C THR A 87 -9.64 -6.48 10.19
N LEU A 88 -9.23 -5.78 9.14
CA LEU A 88 -7.91 -5.93 8.57
C LEU A 88 -7.19 -4.59 8.55
N PRO A 89 -5.86 -4.59 8.69
CA PRO A 89 -5.11 -3.35 8.59
C PRO A 89 -5.12 -2.84 7.15
N LEU A 90 -5.28 -1.53 7.01
CA LEU A 90 -5.08 -0.82 5.77
C LEU A 90 -4.02 0.24 6.01
N ALA A 91 -2.95 0.19 5.27
CA ALA A 91 -1.90 1.19 5.33
C ALA A 91 -1.88 2.00 4.04
N ILE A 92 -1.86 3.31 4.19
CA ILE A 92 -1.67 4.24 3.08
C ILE A 92 -0.31 4.89 3.30
N ILE A 93 0.63 4.62 2.39
CA ILE A 93 1.97 5.16 2.48
C ILE A 93 2.15 6.17 1.36
N VAL A 94 2.43 7.41 1.73
CA VAL A 94 2.67 8.49 0.78
C VAL A 94 4.16 8.76 0.76
N THR A 95 4.75 8.67 -0.42
CA THR A 95 6.17 8.97 -0.64
C THR A 95 6.28 10.20 -1.54
N GLU A 96 7.49 10.62 -1.82
CA GLU A 96 7.72 11.77 -2.69
C GLU A 96 7.20 11.53 -4.12
N GLU A 97 7.27 10.30 -4.62
CA GLU A 97 6.89 9.96 -5.99
C GLU A 97 5.58 9.18 -6.11
N TYR A 98 5.20 8.46 -5.05
CA TYR A 98 4.04 7.57 -5.11
C TYR A 98 3.07 7.76 -3.96
#